data_2395a8c7f22a627d132e8e214b32ec34
#
_entry.id   2395a8c7f22a627d132e8e214b32ec34
#
_cell.length_a   1.000
_cell.length_b   1.000
_cell.length_c   1.000
_cell.angle_alpha   90.00
_cell.angle_beta   90.00
_cell.angle_gamma   90.00
#
_symmetry.space_group_name_H-M   'P 1'
#
loop_
_entity.id
_entity.type
_entity.pdbx_description
1 polymer ?
#
loop_
_entity_poly.entity_id
_entity_poly.type
_entity_poly.pdbx_seq_one_letter_code
_entity_poly.pdbx_strand_id
1 'polypeptide(L)'
;AEVSQQSESLKLFGGDIKVDRAIIDMEGSSAKAYQVQSRVRAMRLAWEAQFINGDSNQSPSEFDGLAARLQSGSSQYFANGGGALDLGKLDEAIDACDANGGSKYLVMSKSARRHLSKLARANGQIEISRNEFGYQQLSYGGVRVLELDRDHKNVAILDSTPSAQDIYVVSFGQDLLTGIQNGGVSVRELGESFSQPQMITRVEWYCGLALINGRAAARLAGVDATASA
;
A
#
# COMPACT_ATOMS: atom_id res chain seq x y z
N ALA A 1 21.62 -2.89 23.10
CA ALA A 1 20.68 -3.10 22.01
C ALA A 1 20.15 -4.53 22.16
N GLU A 2 18.85 -4.68 22.30
CA GLU A 2 18.21 -6.00 22.36
C GLU A 2 17.87 -6.40 20.93
N VAL A 3 18.46 -7.49 20.47
CA VAL A 3 18.17 -8.04 19.14
C VAL A 3 17.14 -9.14 19.33
N SER A 4 15.92 -8.92 18.83
CA SER A 4 14.88 -9.95 18.80
C SER A 4 14.77 -10.56 17.41
N GLN A 5 14.66 -11.88 17.32
CA GLN A 5 14.42 -12.56 16.07
C GLN A 5 12.92 -12.52 15.76
N GLN A 6 12.57 -11.98 14.59
CA GLN A 6 11.21 -12.04 14.05
C GLN A 6 11.20 -12.86 12.76
N SER A 7 10.17 -13.68 12.58
CA SER A 7 9.95 -14.47 11.37
C SER A 7 8.85 -13.85 10.55
N GLU A 8 9.15 -13.56 9.28
CA GLU A 8 8.17 -13.11 8.30
C GLU A 8 7.95 -14.20 7.24
N SER A 9 6.71 -14.43 6.87
CA SER A 9 6.36 -15.44 5.87
C SER A 9 5.94 -14.81 4.56
N LEU A 10 6.42 -15.36 3.44
CA LEU A 10 5.93 -14.98 2.12
C LEU A 10 4.53 -15.53 1.91
N LYS A 11 3.66 -14.73 1.31
CA LYS A 11 2.31 -15.11 0.92
C LYS A 11 2.19 -15.18 -0.59
N LEU A 12 1.34 -16.09 -1.06
CA LEU A 12 1.10 -16.29 -2.48
C LEU A 12 0.02 -15.35 -2.99
N PHE A 13 0.39 -14.48 -3.90
CA PHE A 13 -0.54 -13.71 -4.71
C PHE A 13 -0.62 -14.32 -6.10
N GLY A 14 -1.82 -14.60 -6.58
CA GLY A 14 -1.94 -15.17 -7.90
C GLY A 14 -3.23 -15.92 -8.14
N GLY A 15 -3.17 -16.84 -9.05
CA GLY A 15 -4.25 -17.75 -9.42
C GLY A 15 -4.28 -18.06 -10.90
N ASP A 16 -5.20 -18.96 -11.25
CA ASP A 16 -5.38 -19.42 -12.60
C ASP A 16 -6.30 -18.47 -13.38
N ILE A 17 -5.87 -18.12 -14.57
CA ILE A 17 -6.63 -17.37 -15.56
C ILE A 17 -7.12 -18.41 -16.57
N LYS A 18 -8.43 -18.48 -16.74
CA LYS A 18 -9.08 -19.39 -17.69
C LYS A 18 -9.67 -18.57 -18.83
N VAL A 19 -9.22 -18.80 -20.04
CA VAL A 19 -9.71 -18.13 -21.24
C VAL A 19 -10.32 -19.17 -22.16
N ASP A 20 -11.55 -18.95 -22.60
CA ASP A 20 -12.24 -19.83 -23.52
C ASP A 20 -11.47 -19.90 -24.85
N ARG A 21 -11.32 -21.11 -25.40
CA ARG A 21 -10.62 -21.33 -26.66
C ARG A 21 -11.30 -20.60 -27.82
N ALA A 22 -12.63 -20.55 -27.82
CA ALA A 22 -13.37 -19.83 -28.85
C ALA A 22 -13.02 -18.32 -28.88
N ILE A 23 -12.77 -17.70 -27.72
CA ILE A 23 -12.33 -16.31 -27.63
C ILE A 23 -10.93 -16.13 -28.23
N ILE A 24 -10.02 -17.09 -27.93
CA ILE A 24 -8.67 -17.05 -28.47
C ILE A 24 -8.69 -17.22 -29.99
N ASP A 25 -9.54 -18.10 -30.50
CA ASP A 25 -9.66 -18.36 -31.93
C ASP A 25 -10.28 -17.16 -32.68
N MET A 26 -11.19 -16.40 -32.04
CA MET A 26 -11.81 -15.19 -32.63
C MET A 26 -10.95 -13.94 -32.50
N GLU A 27 -10.37 -13.69 -31.33
CA GLU A 27 -9.68 -12.44 -30.99
C GLU A 27 -8.14 -12.57 -31.04
N GLY A 28 -7.64 -13.78 -31.17
CA GLY A 28 -6.21 -14.06 -31.17
C GLY A 28 -5.57 -14.02 -29.79
N SER A 29 -4.24 -14.03 -29.78
CA SER A 29 -3.44 -14.03 -28.54
C SER A 29 -3.55 -12.72 -27.73
N SER A 30 -4.10 -11.65 -28.30
CA SER A 30 -4.27 -10.35 -27.64
C SER A 30 -5.24 -10.42 -26.46
N ALA A 31 -6.32 -11.19 -26.57
CA ALA A 31 -7.27 -11.41 -25.48
C ALA A 31 -6.62 -12.05 -24.26
N LYS A 32 -5.76 -13.07 -24.49
CA LYS A 32 -5.01 -13.72 -23.43
C LYS A 32 -4.03 -12.77 -22.76
N ALA A 33 -3.28 -11.98 -23.55
CA ALA A 33 -2.33 -10.99 -23.02
C ALA A 33 -3.04 -9.94 -22.15
N TYR A 34 -4.21 -9.47 -22.58
CA TYR A 34 -5.02 -8.52 -21.80
C TYR A 34 -5.46 -9.11 -20.47
N GLN A 35 -5.91 -10.37 -20.43
CA GLN A 35 -6.34 -11.06 -19.22
C GLN A 35 -5.17 -11.21 -18.23
N VAL A 36 -3.98 -11.56 -18.72
CA VAL A 36 -2.77 -11.66 -17.89
C VAL A 36 -2.41 -10.28 -17.29
N GLN A 37 -2.39 -9.22 -18.10
CA GLN A 37 -2.10 -7.87 -17.62
C GLN A 37 -3.13 -7.39 -16.59
N SER A 38 -4.41 -7.67 -16.82
CA SER A 38 -5.49 -7.36 -15.88
C SER A 38 -5.30 -8.08 -14.55
N ARG A 39 -4.91 -9.35 -14.58
CA ARG A 39 -4.63 -10.14 -13.37
C ARG A 39 -3.44 -9.59 -12.59
N VAL A 40 -2.34 -9.27 -13.28
CA VAL A 40 -1.15 -8.68 -12.65
C VAL A 40 -1.49 -7.33 -12.01
N ARG A 41 -2.32 -6.51 -12.67
CA ARG A 41 -2.81 -5.25 -12.09
C ARG A 41 -3.64 -5.49 -10.83
N ALA A 42 -4.56 -6.46 -10.86
CA ALA A 42 -5.37 -6.83 -9.69
C ALA A 42 -4.51 -7.34 -8.53
N MET A 43 -3.46 -8.12 -8.81
CA MET A 43 -2.50 -8.58 -7.79
C MET A 43 -1.77 -7.42 -7.13
N ARG A 44 -1.32 -6.42 -7.91
CA ARG A 44 -0.70 -5.22 -7.37
C ARG A 44 -1.64 -4.47 -6.43
N LEU A 45 -2.89 -4.26 -6.85
CA LEU A 45 -3.90 -3.58 -6.02
C LEU A 45 -4.23 -4.38 -4.75
N ALA A 46 -4.25 -5.72 -4.84
CA ALA A 46 -4.42 -6.58 -3.68
C ALA A 46 -3.25 -6.46 -2.70
N TRP A 47 -2.02 -6.37 -3.22
CA TRP A 47 -0.84 -6.15 -2.40
C TRP A 47 -0.86 -4.77 -1.72
N GLU A 48 -1.24 -3.71 -2.44
CA GLU A 48 -1.40 -2.36 -1.88
C GLU A 48 -2.42 -2.33 -0.73
N ALA A 49 -3.52 -3.09 -0.85
CA ALA A 49 -4.51 -3.23 0.21
C ALA A 49 -3.95 -3.98 1.42
N GLN A 50 -3.25 -5.10 1.21
CA GLN A 50 -2.63 -5.86 2.30
C GLN A 50 -1.45 -5.13 2.94
N PHE A 51 -0.73 -4.28 2.21
CA PHE A 51 0.33 -3.43 2.76
C PHE A 51 -0.19 -2.55 3.92
N ILE A 52 -1.43 -2.09 3.83
CA ILE A 52 -2.06 -1.31 4.91
C ILE A 52 -2.85 -2.22 5.85
N ASN A 53 -3.81 -2.98 5.33
CA ASN A 53 -4.88 -3.62 6.10
C ASN A 53 -4.67 -5.12 6.32
N GLY A 54 -3.61 -5.72 5.80
CA GLY A 54 -3.35 -7.15 5.96
C GLY A 54 -3.21 -7.54 7.44
N ASP A 55 -3.79 -8.69 7.82
CA ASP A 55 -3.73 -9.24 9.17
C ASP A 55 -3.68 -10.76 9.11
N SER A 56 -2.53 -11.32 9.43
CA SER A 56 -2.30 -12.77 9.43
C SER A 56 -3.12 -13.52 10.48
N ASN A 57 -3.59 -12.81 11.52
CA ASN A 57 -4.46 -13.41 12.55
C ASN A 57 -5.90 -13.57 12.06
N GLN A 58 -6.38 -12.68 11.19
CA GLN A 58 -7.70 -12.77 10.59
C GLN A 58 -7.70 -13.68 9.35
N SER A 59 -6.65 -13.61 8.54
CA SER A 59 -6.53 -14.39 7.31
C SER A 59 -5.11 -14.97 7.17
N PRO A 60 -4.93 -16.29 7.31
CA PRO A 60 -3.60 -16.92 7.17
C PRO A 60 -2.95 -16.73 5.79
N SER A 61 -3.74 -16.36 4.79
CA SER A 61 -3.25 -16.05 3.43
C SER A 61 -2.69 -14.63 3.28
N GLU A 62 -2.84 -13.79 4.31
CA GLU A 62 -2.36 -12.41 4.31
C GLU A 62 -1.09 -12.27 5.15
N PHE A 63 -0.25 -11.29 4.82
CA PHE A 63 0.86 -10.86 5.68
C PHE A 63 0.41 -9.67 6.53
N ASP A 64 1.10 -9.42 7.64
CA ASP A 64 0.78 -8.30 8.52
C ASP A 64 1.12 -6.97 7.85
N GLY A 65 0.10 -6.17 7.62
CA GLY A 65 0.19 -4.82 7.09
C GLY A 65 0.53 -3.78 8.17
N LEU A 66 0.58 -2.52 7.78
CA LEU A 66 0.93 -1.43 8.69
C LEU A 66 -0.10 -1.24 9.81
N ALA A 67 -1.39 -1.44 9.54
CA ALA A 67 -2.44 -1.32 10.55
C ALA A 67 -2.32 -2.35 11.66
N ALA A 68 -1.97 -3.60 11.31
CA ALA A 68 -1.75 -4.68 12.28
C ALA A 68 -0.49 -4.46 13.12
N ARG A 69 0.57 -3.90 12.52
CA ARG A 69 1.85 -3.63 13.20
C ARG A 69 1.82 -2.39 14.09
N LEU A 70 1.09 -1.36 13.69
CA LEU A 70 1.02 -0.05 14.35
C LEU A 70 -0.32 0.13 15.06
N GLN A 71 -0.62 -0.78 16.00
CA GLN A 71 -1.83 -0.72 16.80
C GLN A 71 -1.73 0.32 17.92
N SER A 72 -2.89 0.68 18.47
CA SER A 72 -3.00 1.53 19.66
C SER A 72 -2.19 0.90 20.82
N GLY A 73 -1.28 1.70 21.40
CA GLY A 73 -0.31 1.24 22.40
C GLY A 73 1.11 1.06 21.87
N SER A 74 1.33 1.07 20.56
CA SER A 74 2.67 1.17 19.98
C SER A 74 3.25 2.57 20.20
N SER A 75 4.57 2.66 20.42
CA SER A 75 5.29 3.95 20.49
C SER A 75 5.27 4.74 19.18
N GLN A 76 4.88 4.10 18.08
CA GLN A 76 4.75 4.70 16.74
C GLN A 76 3.27 4.99 16.37
N TYR A 77 2.36 4.94 17.34
CA TYR A 77 0.94 5.26 17.15
C TYR A 77 0.63 6.63 17.74
N PHE A 78 0.14 7.54 16.90
CA PHE A 78 -0.27 8.89 17.26
C PHE A 78 -1.78 9.05 17.04
N ALA A 79 -2.50 9.51 18.05
CA ALA A 79 -3.93 9.74 17.94
C ALA A 79 -4.21 11.21 17.57
N ASN A 80 -4.90 11.45 16.45
CA ASN A 80 -5.36 12.80 16.07
C ASN A 80 -6.56 13.27 16.92
N GLY A 81 -7.26 12.33 17.55
CA GLY A 81 -8.40 12.65 18.43
C GLY A 81 -9.75 12.79 17.74
N GLY A 82 -9.89 12.35 16.48
CA GLY A 82 -11.17 12.34 15.75
C GLY A 82 -11.61 13.70 15.22
N GLY A 83 -10.71 14.70 15.21
CA GLY A 83 -10.95 16.03 14.66
C GLY A 83 -10.24 16.24 13.31
N ALA A 84 -10.27 17.50 12.83
CA ALA A 84 -9.51 17.91 11.67
C ALA A 84 -8.02 17.55 11.82
N LEU A 85 -7.33 17.40 10.69
CA LEU A 85 -5.90 17.08 10.70
C LEU A 85 -5.11 18.14 11.48
N ASP A 86 -4.42 17.71 12.53
CA ASP A 86 -3.48 18.54 13.28
C ASP A 86 -2.09 18.40 12.65
N LEU A 87 -1.57 19.48 12.09
CA LEU A 87 -0.25 19.50 11.46
C LEU A 87 0.87 19.24 12.48
N GLY A 88 0.71 19.71 13.74
CA GLY A 88 1.70 19.45 14.80
C GLY A 88 1.84 17.95 15.09
N LYS A 89 0.72 17.21 15.16
CA LYS A 89 0.75 15.76 15.33
C LYS A 89 1.29 15.02 14.10
N LEU A 90 1.05 15.58 12.90
CA LEU A 90 1.65 15.04 11.69
C LEU A 90 3.17 15.20 11.71
N ASP A 91 3.67 16.34 12.16
CA ASP A 91 5.11 16.61 12.32
C ASP A 91 5.72 15.67 13.38
N GLU A 92 5.04 15.46 14.52
CA GLU A 92 5.47 14.48 15.54
C GLU A 92 5.59 13.06 14.95
N ALA A 93 4.64 12.63 14.11
CA ALA A 93 4.68 11.34 13.46
C ALA A 93 5.81 11.22 12.41
N ILE A 94 6.12 12.33 11.71
CA ILE A 94 7.23 12.39 10.76
C ILE A 94 8.57 12.30 11.49
N ASP A 95 8.70 13.01 12.62
CA ASP A 95 9.94 13.03 13.42
C ASP A 95 10.17 11.68 14.14
N ALA A 96 9.10 11.02 14.57
CA ALA A 96 9.17 9.70 15.19
C ALA A 96 9.63 8.61 14.21
N CYS A 97 9.37 8.79 12.92
CA CYS A 97 9.79 7.86 11.88
C CYS A 97 11.27 8.08 11.53
N ASP A 98 12.09 7.04 11.72
CA ASP A 98 13.52 7.08 11.40
C ASP A 98 13.75 6.89 9.89
N ALA A 99 14.53 7.77 9.28
CA ALA A 99 14.90 7.65 7.87
C ALA A 99 16.23 6.92 7.65
N ASN A 100 17.14 7.00 8.59
CA ASN A 100 18.47 6.36 8.66
C ASN A 100 19.03 5.87 7.30
N GLY A 101 19.09 6.75 6.31
CA GLY A 101 19.52 6.45 4.93
C GLY A 101 18.42 5.94 3.99
N GLY A 102 17.19 5.73 4.47
CA GLY A 102 16.03 5.40 3.64
C GLY A 102 15.28 6.63 3.11
N SER A 103 14.25 6.38 2.32
CA SER A 103 13.37 7.42 1.79
C SER A 103 12.05 7.44 2.54
N LYS A 104 11.73 8.57 3.17
CA LYS A 104 10.44 8.79 3.85
C LYS A 104 9.32 9.11 2.87
N TYR A 105 8.15 8.60 3.17
CA TYR A 105 6.91 8.87 2.43
C TYR A 105 5.74 9.02 3.41
N LEU A 106 4.82 9.91 3.06
CA LEU A 106 3.49 10.02 3.66
C LEU A 106 2.51 9.23 2.82
N VAL A 107 1.89 8.22 3.40
CA VAL A 107 0.88 7.39 2.74
C VAL A 107 -0.49 7.78 3.28
N MET A 108 -1.37 8.25 2.40
CA MET A 108 -2.69 8.72 2.77
C MET A 108 -3.73 8.53 1.67
N SER A 109 -5.00 8.70 2.03
CA SER A 109 -6.11 8.71 1.07
C SER A 109 -6.14 9.99 0.24
N LYS A 110 -6.89 9.97 -0.86
CA LYS A 110 -7.12 11.18 -1.67
C LYS A 110 -7.86 12.29 -0.92
N SER A 111 -8.75 11.94 0.01
CA SER A 111 -9.47 12.91 0.84
C SER A 111 -8.56 13.55 1.87
N ALA A 112 -7.74 12.77 2.57
CA ALA A 112 -6.74 13.30 3.51
C ALA A 112 -5.72 14.19 2.80
N ARG A 113 -5.27 13.81 1.59
CA ARG A 113 -4.38 14.67 0.80
C ARG A 113 -5.01 16.02 0.43
N ARG A 114 -6.30 16.02 0.04
CA ARG A 114 -7.00 17.28 -0.26
C ARG A 114 -7.10 18.17 0.98
N HIS A 115 -7.36 17.56 2.14
CA HIS A 115 -7.42 18.26 3.42
C HIS A 115 -6.06 18.85 3.78
N LEU A 116 -4.99 18.04 3.71
CA LEU A 116 -3.61 18.52 3.91
C LEU A 116 -3.25 19.67 2.97
N SER A 117 -3.61 19.55 1.67
CA SER A 117 -3.35 20.62 0.70
C SER A 117 -4.11 21.91 1.03
N LYS A 118 -5.34 21.82 1.57
CA LYS A 118 -6.12 22.99 2.01
C LYS A 118 -5.44 23.68 3.19
N LEU A 119 -5.04 22.92 4.21
CA LEU A 119 -4.35 23.42 5.39
C LEU A 119 -2.98 24.04 5.06
N ALA A 120 -2.19 23.35 4.25
CA ALA A 120 -0.88 23.81 3.85
C ALA A 120 -0.95 25.10 3.03
N ARG A 121 -1.98 25.29 2.17
CA ARG A 121 -2.22 26.58 1.48
C ARG A 121 -2.60 27.68 2.44
N ALA A 122 -3.44 27.40 3.43
CA ALA A 122 -3.83 28.40 4.44
C ALA A 122 -2.63 28.90 5.26
N ASN A 123 -1.66 28.02 5.53
CA ASN A 123 -0.46 28.32 6.31
C ASN A 123 0.74 28.73 5.44
N GLY A 124 0.61 28.82 4.13
CA GLY A 124 1.71 29.19 3.24
C GLY A 124 2.83 28.14 3.11
N GLN A 125 2.58 26.89 3.52
CA GLN A 125 3.57 25.81 3.61
C GLN A 125 3.48 24.79 2.47
N ILE A 126 3.04 25.20 1.27
CA ILE A 126 3.01 24.28 0.14
C ILE A 126 4.37 24.21 -0.52
N GLU A 127 4.98 23.04 -0.44
CA GLU A 127 6.09 22.67 -1.29
C GLU A 127 5.57 21.77 -2.43
N ILE A 128 5.64 22.27 -3.64
CA ILE A 128 5.40 21.48 -4.84
C ILE A 128 6.76 21.11 -5.42
N SER A 129 7.20 19.89 -5.17
CA SER A 129 8.38 19.37 -5.84
C SER A 129 8.01 18.83 -7.23
N ARG A 130 8.93 18.93 -8.19
CA ARG A 130 8.82 18.26 -9.47
C ARG A 130 9.70 17.04 -9.46
N ASN A 131 9.18 15.89 -9.90
CA ASN A 131 10.00 14.72 -10.11
C ASN A 131 10.90 14.90 -11.36
N GLU A 132 11.82 13.98 -11.58
CA GLU A 132 12.73 13.98 -12.74
C GLU A 132 12.02 14.05 -14.09
N PHE A 133 10.76 13.64 -14.15
CA PHE A 133 9.90 13.67 -15.33
C PHE A 133 9.04 14.94 -15.43
N GLY A 134 9.22 15.92 -14.53
CA GLY A 134 8.48 17.20 -14.55
C GLY A 134 7.06 17.16 -13.98
N TYR A 135 6.58 16.01 -13.49
CA TYR A 135 5.28 15.92 -12.82
C TYR A 135 5.32 16.58 -11.44
N GLN A 136 4.28 17.35 -11.14
CA GLN A 136 4.12 17.95 -9.83
C GLN A 136 3.79 16.87 -8.81
N GLN A 137 4.57 16.78 -7.76
CA GLN A 137 4.37 15.88 -6.63
C GLN A 137 4.22 16.72 -5.36
N LEU A 138 3.16 16.47 -4.60
CA LEU A 138 2.96 17.12 -3.32
C LEU A 138 4.00 16.58 -2.32
N SER A 139 4.70 17.49 -1.65
CA SER A 139 5.54 17.19 -0.50
C SER A 139 5.11 18.04 0.68
N TYR A 140 5.28 17.50 1.88
CA TYR A 140 5.05 18.19 3.13
C TYR A 140 6.25 17.97 4.04
N GLY A 141 6.86 19.04 4.55
CA GLY A 141 8.08 18.95 5.38
C GLY A 141 9.22 18.18 4.69
N GLY A 142 9.38 18.33 3.37
CA GLY A 142 10.38 17.57 2.59
C GLY A 142 10.03 16.09 2.34
N VAL A 143 8.91 15.59 2.90
CA VAL A 143 8.46 14.19 2.73
C VAL A 143 7.44 14.10 1.58
N ARG A 144 7.64 13.14 0.68
CA ARG A 144 6.75 12.92 -0.47
C ARG A 144 5.44 12.27 -0.05
N VAL A 145 4.33 12.72 -0.64
CA VAL A 145 3.00 12.16 -0.42
C VAL A 145 2.70 11.09 -1.46
N LEU A 146 2.33 9.89 -0.97
CA LEU A 146 1.82 8.78 -1.78
C LEU A 146 0.33 8.61 -1.49
N GLU A 147 -0.44 8.51 -2.56
CA GLU A 147 -1.89 8.33 -2.48
C GLU A 147 -2.24 6.87 -2.69
N LEU A 148 -3.01 6.29 -1.78
CA LEU A 148 -3.68 5.02 -1.97
C LEU A 148 -5.16 5.25 -2.21
N ASP A 149 -5.72 4.55 -3.18
CA ASP A 149 -7.12 4.71 -3.60
C ASP A 149 -7.94 3.47 -3.21
N ARG A 150 -8.13 2.57 -4.15
CA ARG A 150 -9.01 1.41 -4.02
C ARG A 150 -8.26 0.13 -4.34
N ASP A 151 -8.72 -0.94 -3.72
CA ASP A 151 -8.24 -2.28 -3.98
C ASP A 151 -8.81 -2.85 -5.31
N HIS A 152 -8.45 -4.09 -5.61
CA HIS A 152 -8.94 -4.83 -6.79
C HIS A 152 -10.46 -5.15 -6.74
N LYS A 153 -11.11 -5.02 -5.58
CA LYS A 153 -12.57 -5.15 -5.38
C LYS A 153 -13.29 -3.81 -5.37
N ASN A 154 -12.58 -2.72 -5.70
CA ASN A 154 -13.09 -1.36 -5.67
C ASN A 154 -13.47 -0.87 -4.26
N VAL A 155 -12.89 -1.46 -3.21
CA VAL A 155 -13.03 -1.02 -1.82
C VAL A 155 -11.92 -0.02 -1.50
N ALA A 156 -12.25 1.08 -0.82
CA ALA A 156 -11.25 2.06 -0.41
C ALA A 156 -10.28 1.47 0.62
N ILE A 157 -8.99 1.67 0.42
CA ILE A 157 -7.94 1.12 1.30
C ILE A 157 -7.84 1.92 2.60
N LEU A 158 -7.84 3.25 2.50
CA LEU A 158 -7.69 4.18 3.64
C LEU A 158 -8.92 5.06 3.88
N ASP A 159 -9.81 5.19 2.91
CA ASP A 159 -10.95 6.12 2.90
C ASP A 159 -12.28 5.41 3.22
N SER A 160 -12.23 4.28 3.94
CA SER A 160 -13.43 3.51 4.30
C SER A 160 -14.34 4.28 5.28
N THR A 161 -13.75 5.14 6.12
CA THR A 161 -14.47 5.98 7.09
C THR A 161 -13.92 7.41 6.99
N PRO A 162 -14.59 8.33 6.29
CA PRO A 162 -14.07 9.69 6.05
C PRO A 162 -13.78 10.50 7.32
N SER A 163 -14.52 10.24 8.39
CA SER A 163 -14.37 10.88 9.70
C SER A 163 -13.32 10.25 10.61
N ALA A 164 -12.69 9.16 10.19
CA ALA A 164 -11.69 8.45 11.00
C ALA A 164 -10.65 7.79 10.08
N GLN A 165 -9.90 8.62 9.36
CA GLN A 165 -8.86 8.15 8.44
C GLN A 165 -7.52 8.04 9.13
N ASP A 166 -6.67 7.21 8.58
CA ASP A 166 -5.30 7.04 9.04
C ASP A 166 -4.33 7.58 8.00
N ILE A 167 -3.26 8.19 8.50
CA ILE A 167 -2.11 8.62 7.71
C ILE A 167 -0.92 7.81 8.21
N TYR A 168 -0.15 7.24 7.29
CA TYR A 168 1.05 6.51 7.63
C TYR A 168 2.28 7.26 7.16
N VAL A 169 3.29 7.32 8.02
CA VAL A 169 4.64 7.75 7.66
C VAL A 169 5.48 6.50 7.55
N VAL A 170 6.11 6.28 6.42
CA VAL A 170 6.91 5.08 6.17
C VAL A 170 8.28 5.45 5.63
N SER A 171 9.29 4.74 6.08
CA SER A 171 10.66 4.87 5.57
C SER A 171 11.08 3.56 4.92
N PHE A 172 11.28 3.58 3.61
CA PHE A 172 11.74 2.42 2.85
C PHE A 172 13.25 2.38 2.80
N GLY A 173 13.81 1.22 3.11
CA GLY A 173 15.25 0.98 3.09
C GLY A 173 15.56 -0.46 3.46
N GLN A 174 16.82 -0.88 3.23
CA GLN A 174 17.26 -2.26 3.45
C GLN A 174 17.13 -2.69 4.92
N ASP A 175 17.41 -1.79 5.86
CA ASP A 175 17.33 -2.05 7.31
C ASP A 175 16.11 -1.37 7.96
N LEU A 176 15.13 -0.96 7.19
CA LEU A 176 13.93 -0.25 7.62
C LEU A 176 12.66 -1.05 7.27
N LEU A 177 11.74 -0.46 6.53
CA LEU A 177 10.60 -1.16 5.95
C LEU A 177 10.97 -1.63 4.54
N THR A 178 10.91 -2.93 4.30
CA THR A 178 11.27 -3.51 3.01
C THR A 178 10.27 -4.56 2.54
N GLY A 179 10.03 -4.60 1.24
CA GLY A 179 9.28 -5.68 0.60
C GLY A 179 10.18 -6.89 0.39
N ILE A 180 9.72 -8.05 0.76
CA ILE A 180 10.42 -9.32 0.53
C ILE A 180 9.68 -10.14 -0.52
N GLN A 181 10.44 -10.78 -1.41
CA GLN A 181 9.85 -11.62 -2.47
C GLN A 181 10.78 -12.77 -2.86
N ASN A 182 10.18 -13.81 -3.44
CA ASN A 182 10.93 -14.91 -4.03
C ASN A 182 10.71 -14.92 -5.55
N GLY A 183 11.70 -14.46 -6.29
CA GLY A 183 11.79 -14.54 -7.75
C GLY A 183 10.91 -13.59 -8.56
N GLY A 184 10.03 -12.78 -7.96
CA GLY A 184 9.12 -11.89 -8.69
C GLY A 184 7.87 -12.58 -9.24
N VAL A 185 7.14 -11.91 -10.15
CA VAL A 185 5.92 -12.44 -10.77
C VAL A 185 6.27 -13.47 -11.82
N SER A 186 5.76 -14.70 -11.68
CA SER A 186 5.89 -15.77 -12.66
C SER A 186 4.58 -16.00 -13.41
N VAL A 187 4.66 -16.21 -14.71
CA VAL A 187 3.51 -16.53 -15.57
C VAL A 187 3.83 -17.85 -16.27
N ARG A 188 2.98 -18.85 -16.05
CA ARG A 188 3.14 -20.19 -16.64
C ARG A 188 1.89 -20.60 -17.40
N GLU A 189 2.07 -21.11 -18.60
CA GLU A 189 1.01 -21.73 -19.37
C GLU A 189 0.86 -23.20 -18.96
N LEU A 190 -0.34 -23.58 -18.51
CA LEU A 190 -0.65 -24.94 -18.10
C LEU A 190 -1.30 -25.76 -19.21
N GLY A 191 -1.67 -25.10 -20.32
CA GLY A 191 -2.35 -25.75 -21.44
C GLY A 191 -3.87 -25.75 -21.32
N GLU A 192 -4.51 -26.64 -22.04
CA GLU A 192 -5.97 -26.78 -22.08
C GLU A 192 -6.50 -27.56 -20.88
N SER A 193 -7.64 -27.15 -20.35
CA SER A 193 -8.32 -27.83 -19.25
C SER A 193 -8.91 -29.15 -19.71
N PHE A 194 -8.80 -30.20 -18.88
CA PHE A 194 -9.40 -31.52 -19.17
C PHE A 194 -10.94 -31.50 -19.19
N SER A 195 -11.56 -30.57 -18.49
CA SER A 195 -13.02 -30.55 -18.29
C SER A 195 -13.76 -29.54 -19.16
N GLN A 196 -13.06 -28.55 -19.70
CA GLN A 196 -13.68 -27.46 -20.47
C GLN A 196 -12.70 -26.98 -21.54
N PRO A 197 -13.19 -26.49 -22.72
CA PRO A 197 -12.33 -25.96 -23.78
C PRO A 197 -11.75 -24.60 -23.42
N GLN A 198 -10.91 -24.55 -22.36
CA GLN A 198 -10.32 -23.35 -21.83
C GLN A 198 -8.81 -23.51 -21.71
N MET A 199 -8.08 -22.50 -22.11
CA MET A 199 -6.65 -22.37 -21.88
C MET A 199 -6.40 -21.81 -20.50
N ILE A 200 -5.55 -22.47 -19.71
CA ILE A 200 -5.21 -22.08 -18.35
C ILE A 200 -3.82 -21.47 -18.32
N THR A 201 -3.74 -20.24 -17.79
CA THR A 201 -2.48 -19.56 -17.50
C THR A 201 -2.42 -19.26 -16.02
N ARG A 202 -1.35 -19.69 -15.35
CA ARG A 202 -1.13 -19.47 -13.92
C ARG A 202 -0.21 -18.28 -13.74
N VAL A 203 -0.63 -17.34 -12.88
CA VAL A 203 0.18 -16.20 -12.43
C VAL A 203 0.42 -16.36 -10.95
N GLU A 204 1.68 -16.32 -10.54
CA GLU A 204 2.11 -16.51 -9.14
C GLU A 204 3.13 -15.45 -8.73
N TRP A 205 2.98 -14.92 -7.54
CA TRP A 205 3.95 -14.02 -6.93
C TRP A 205 4.01 -14.28 -5.42
N TYR A 206 5.18 -14.69 -4.94
CA TYR A 206 5.44 -14.90 -3.53
C TYR A 206 6.08 -13.65 -2.97
N CYS A 207 5.34 -12.92 -2.13
CA CYS A 207 5.82 -11.68 -1.56
C CYS A 207 5.30 -11.46 -0.14
N GLY A 208 5.91 -10.52 0.54
CA GLY A 208 5.58 -10.15 1.91
C GLY A 208 6.16 -8.80 2.26
N LEU A 209 6.02 -8.41 3.52
CA LEU A 209 6.51 -7.17 4.08
C LEU A 209 7.34 -7.47 5.32
N ALA A 210 8.53 -6.88 5.42
CA ALA A 210 9.36 -6.97 6.60
C ALA A 210 9.61 -5.57 7.19
N LEU A 211 9.30 -5.42 8.47
CA LEU A 211 9.62 -4.24 9.27
C LEU A 211 10.83 -4.58 10.15
N ILE A 212 12.02 -4.24 9.68
CA ILE A 212 13.29 -4.59 10.36
C ILE A 212 13.52 -3.63 11.53
N ASN A 213 13.30 -2.34 11.31
CA ASN A 213 13.37 -1.34 12.37
C ASN A 213 11.95 -0.91 12.76
N GLY A 214 11.55 -1.11 14.01
CA GLY A 214 10.24 -0.72 14.51
C GLY A 214 9.93 0.78 14.41
N ARG A 215 10.95 1.64 14.24
CA ARG A 215 10.81 3.08 14.01
C ARG A 215 10.76 3.47 12.54
N ALA A 216 10.77 2.52 11.62
CA ALA A 216 10.69 2.80 10.18
C ALA A 216 9.25 3.10 9.70
N ALA A 217 8.26 2.99 10.56
CA ALA A 217 6.89 3.34 10.25
C ALA A 217 6.20 3.97 11.45
N ALA A 218 5.32 4.95 11.20
CA ALA A 218 4.47 5.59 12.20
C ALA A 218 3.04 5.73 11.64
N ARG A 219 2.05 5.74 12.54
CA ARG A 219 0.63 5.88 12.19
C ARG A 219 0.02 7.06 12.94
N LEU A 220 -0.56 7.99 12.22
CA LEU A 220 -1.45 9.03 12.75
C LEU A 220 -2.89 8.59 12.49
N ALA A 221 -3.61 8.22 13.56
CA ALA A 221 -4.95 7.64 13.47
C ALA A 221 -6.04 8.63 13.83
N GLY A 222 -7.24 8.43 13.25
CA GLY A 222 -8.43 9.18 13.60
C GLY A 222 -8.44 10.61 13.08
N VAL A 223 -8.03 10.81 11.84
CA VAL A 223 -8.10 12.11 11.15
C VAL A 223 -9.48 12.24 10.48
N ASP A 224 -10.22 13.29 10.80
CA ASP A 224 -11.44 13.63 10.08
C ASP A 224 -11.10 14.51 8.85
N ALA A 225 -11.13 13.89 7.67
CA ALA A 225 -10.90 14.58 6.40
C ALA A 225 -12.11 15.41 5.90
N THR A 226 -13.24 15.37 6.63
CA THR A 226 -14.45 16.14 6.31
C THR A 226 -14.61 17.35 7.22
N ALA A 227 -13.91 17.38 8.36
CA ALA A 227 -13.95 18.50 9.29
C ALA A 227 -13.45 19.79 8.65
N SER A 228 -14.14 20.87 8.90
CA SER A 228 -13.66 22.20 8.56
C SER A 228 -12.51 22.56 9.49
N ALA A 229 -11.39 22.97 8.91
CA ALA A 229 -10.30 23.60 9.66
C ALA A 229 -10.67 25.03 10.00
#